data_82304934b0f7a50cba61ff77aaa0bc6e
#
_entry.id   82304934b0f7a50cba61ff77aaa0bc6e
#
_cell.length_a   1.000
_cell.length_b   1.000
_cell.length_c   1.000
_cell.angle_alpha   90.00
_cell.angle_beta   90.00
_cell.angle_gamma   90.00
#
_symmetry.space_group_name_H-M   'P 1'
#
loop_
_entity.id
_entity.type
_entity.pdbx_description
1 polymer ?
#
loop_
_entity_poly.entity_id
_entity_poly.type
_entity_poly.pdbx_seq_one_letter_code
_entity_poly.pdbx_strand_id
1 'polypeptide(L)'
;MTLDQPVEPLPKRVLPQGLDAIFVIHATSFVDRRRFIEAQMQSLGLPFEFVLDFDIPAIPEDLRLRLFRDGSLSPAQQSCAMKHWQAHNLIVQRNISRALVLEDDVILSKEFWPALKGLMREELALGDPHVTFLGCGGHYYVPHEQIRAGQWLYSRNQGKFADSYIVSLATAKRRLDWIEANGITQPIDHTFEHIDRVLGTPMFWLEPPVVEQGSHNGMFSSTLEKSHPLWFQALQFRWKKLWRRRRHE
;
A
#
# COMPACT_ATOMS: atom_id res chain seq x y z
N MET A 1 -32.21 7.75 -23.98
CA MET A 1 -31.73 7.99 -22.58
C MET A 1 -30.26 8.39 -22.68
N THR A 2 -30.01 9.67 -22.57
CA THR A 2 -28.70 10.32 -22.79
C THR A 2 -27.82 10.04 -21.55
N LEU A 3 -26.88 9.12 -21.72
CA LEU A 3 -25.80 8.84 -20.78
C LEU A 3 -24.56 9.59 -21.28
N ASP A 4 -24.44 10.87 -20.99
CA ASP A 4 -23.16 11.59 -21.06
C ASP A 4 -23.32 12.99 -20.46
N GLN A 5 -23.56 13.06 -19.16
CA GLN A 5 -23.24 14.29 -18.45
C GLN A 5 -21.86 14.09 -17.81
N PRO A 6 -20.87 14.94 -18.09
CA PRO A 6 -19.60 14.91 -17.42
C PRO A 6 -19.86 15.13 -15.92
N VAL A 7 -19.51 14.14 -15.11
CA VAL A 7 -19.56 14.27 -13.66
C VAL A 7 -18.57 15.35 -13.29
N GLU A 8 -19.05 16.50 -12.79
CA GLU A 8 -18.17 17.55 -12.30
C GLU A 8 -17.22 16.96 -11.25
N PRO A 9 -15.91 17.22 -11.36
CA PRO A 9 -14.96 16.71 -10.38
C PRO A 9 -15.31 17.27 -9.00
N LEU A 10 -15.40 16.40 -8.00
CA LEU A 10 -15.62 16.83 -6.63
C LEU A 10 -14.51 17.80 -6.19
N PRO A 11 -14.83 18.81 -5.37
CA PRO A 11 -13.82 19.71 -4.84
C PRO A 11 -12.74 18.90 -4.10
N LYS A 12 -11.47 19.27 -4.30
CA LYS A 12 -10.34 18.59 -3.63
C LYS A 12 -10.54 18.66 -2.12
N ARG A 13 -10.55 17.52 -1.48
CA ARG A 13 -10.61 17.40 -0.01
C ARG A 13 -9.27 17.83 0.60
N VAL A 14 -9.34 18.38 1.78
CA VAL A 14 -8.17 18.54 2.65
C VAL A 14 -7.93 17.17 3.29
N LEU A 15 -6.69 16.70 3.30
CA LEU A 15 -6.32 15.45 3.96
C LEU A 15 -6.65 15.51 5.46
N PRO A 16 -6.93 14.37 6.11
CA PRO A 16 -7.15 14.35 7.55
C PRO A 16 -5.93 14.88 8.29
N GLN A 17 -6.15 15.52 9.42
CA GLN A 17 -5.06 16.04 10.26
C GLN A 17 -4.03 14.92 10.54
N GLY A 18 -2.75 15.23 10.37
CA GLY A 18 -1.62 14.32 10.58
C GLY A 18 -1.28 13.44 9.38
N LEU A 19 -2.03 13.50 8.28
CA LEU A 19 -1.66 12.91 7.00
C LEU A 19 -1.28 14.03 6.02
N ASP A 20 -0.03 14.07 5.59
CA ASP A 20 0.51 15.18 4.81
C ASP A 20 0.55 14.91 3.31
N ALA A 21 0.61 13.63 2.90
CA ALA A 21 0.70 13.24 1.50
C ALA A 21 0.04 11.88 1.23
N ILE A 22 -0.36 11.68 -0.03
CA ILE A 22 -0.72 10.38 -0.60
C ILE A 22 0.15 10.14 -1.83
N PHE A 23 0.95 9.09 -1.82
CA PHE A 23 1.74 8.62 -2.95
C PHE A 23 1.10 7.38 -3.58
N VAL A 24 1.08 7.34 -4.91
CA VAL A 24 0.63 6.17 -5.66
C VAL A 24 1.81 5.60 -6.46
N ILE A 25 2.20 4.39 -6.12
CA ILE A 25 3.23 3.63 -6.84
C ILE A 25 2.64 3.20 -8.18
N HIS A 26 3.26 3.61 -9.30
CA HIS A 26 2.75 3.33 -10.64
C HIS A 26 3.87 3.04 -11.63
N ALA A 27 3.72 1.97 -12.42
CA ALA A 27 4.55 1.72 -13.58
C ALA A 27 3.90 2.31 -14.84
N THR A 28 4.61 3.19 -15.56
CA THR A 28 4.03 4.02 -16.64
C THR A 28 3.43 3.22 -17.79
N SER A 29 3.85 1.96 -17.96
CA SER A 29 3.30 1.04 -18.96
C SER A 29 1.86 0.57 -18.67
N PHE A 30 1.37 0.70 -17.42
CA PHE A 30 0.04 0.21 -17.03
C PHE A 30 -1.05 1.28 -17.16
N VAL A 31 -1.29 1.76 -18.36
CA VAL A 31 -2.22 2.87 -18.66
C VAL A 31 -3.62 2.66 -18.07
N ASP A 32 -4.15 1.42 -18.10
CA ASP A 32 -5.48 1.13 -17.57
C ASP A 32 -5.53 1.18 -16.05
N ARG A 33 -4.47 0.72 -15.35
CA ARG A 33 -4.35 0.86 -13.90
C ARG A 33 -4.26 2.33 -13.49
N ARG A 34 -3.53 3.13 -14.26
CA ARG A 34 -3.45 4.58 -14.05
C ARG A 34 -4.83 5.23 -14.09
N ARG A 35 -5.59 4.99 -15.16
CA ARG A 35 -6.95 5.51 -15.31
C ARG A 35 -7.87 5.06 -14.18
N PHE A 36 -7.73 3.80 -13.78
CA PHE A 36 -8.53 3.21 -12.71
C PHE A 36 -8.28 3.88 -11.35
N ILE A 37 -7.02 4.03 -10.94
CA ILE A 37 -6.70 4.68 -9.66
C ILE A 37 -7.02 6.18 -9.69
N GLU A 38 -6.74 6.88 -10.81
CA GLU A 38 -7.12 8.29 -11.00
C GLU A 38 -8.62 8.50 -10.81
N ALA A 39 -9.45 7.64 -11.41
CA ALA A 39 -10.91 7.73 -11.27
C ALA A 39 -11.37 7.52 -9.82
N GLN A 40 -10.78 6.58 -9.09
CA GLN A 40 -11.08 6.37 -7.67
C GLN A 40 -10.69 7.59 -6.82
N MET A 41 -9.46 8.11 -7.00
CA MET A 41 -8.98 9.27 -6.24
C MET A 41 -9.81 10.51 -6.54
N GLN A 42 -10.20 10.73 -7.79
CA GLN A 42 -11.11 11.81 -8.19
C GLN A 42 -12.49 11.65 -7.55
N SER A 43 -13.06 10.43 -7.58
CA SER A 43 -14.38 10.17 -6.98
C SER A 43 -14.41 10.40 -5.47
N LEU A 44 -13.26 10.28 -4.82
CA LEU A 44 -13.07 10.56 -3.41
C LEU A 44 -12.63 12.02 -3.15
N GLY A 45 -12.30 12.79 -4.20
CA GLY A 45 -11.77 14.14 -4.09
C GLY A 45 -10.40 14.22 -3.38
N LEU A 46 -9.61 13.14 -3.41
CA LEU A 46 -8.33 13.05 -2.69
C LEU A 46 -7.16 13.57 -3.53
N PRO A 47 -6.34 14.50 -3.02
CA PRO A 47 -5.09 14.85 -3.66
C PRO A 47 -4.09 13.71 -3.51
N PHE A 48 -3.31 13.44 -4.55
CA PHE A 48 -2.25 12.43 -4.55
C PHE A 48 -1.16 12.78 -5.56
N GLU A 49 -0.03 12.11 -5.45
CA GLU A 49 1.12 12.20 -6.37
C GLU A 49 1.54 10.80 -6.81
N PHE A 50 1.79 10.62 -8.11
CA PHE A 50 2.37 9.38 -8.62
C PHE A 50 3.88 9.31 -8.36
N VAL A 51 4.36 8.14 -7.95
CA VAL A 51 5.78 7.78 -7.96
C VAL A 51 6.04 7.02 -9.25
N LEU A 52 6.64 7.71 -10.22
CA LEU A 52 6.84 7.21 -11.59
C LEU A 52 8.27 6.73 -11.87
N ASP A 53 9.24 7.17 -11.04
CA ASP A 53 10.65 6.81 -11.19
C ASP A 53 10.87 5.30 -11.17
N PHE A 54 11.99 4.86 -11.76
CA PHE A 54 12.46 3.48 -11.69
C PHE A 54 11.56 2.43 -12.37
N ASP A 55 10.95 2.77 -13.51
CA ASP A 55 10.45 1.75 -14.42
C ASP A 55 11.59 0.82 -14.86
N ILE A 56 11.27 -0.43 -15.23
CA ILE A 56 12.27 -1.48 -15.48
C ILE A 56 13.48 -1.00 -16.31
N PRO A 57 13.32 -0.27 -17.45
CA PRO A 57 14.48 0.16 -18.23
C PRO A 57 15.21 1.37 -17.65
N ALA A 58 14.65 2.05 -16.63
CA ALA A 58 15.13 3.32 -16.11
C ALA A 58 15.84 3.21 -14.75
N ILE A 59 16.07 1.99 -14.23
CA ILE A 59 16.83 1.80 -13.00
C ILE A 59 18.31 1.96 -13.32
N PRO A 60 19.03 2.97 -12.75
CA PRO A 60 20.47 3.13 -12.95
C PRO A 60 21.22 1.87 -12.49
N GLU A 61 22.18 1.44 -13.28
CA GLU A 61 22.91 0.18 -13.06
C GLU A 61 23.69 0.17 -11.73
N ASP A 62 24.33 1.29 -11.40
CA ASP A 62 25.05 1.47 -10.15
C ASP A 62 24.14 1.35 -8.92
N LEU A 63 22.95 1.94 -9.00
CA LEU A 63 21.92 1.84 -7.97
C LEU A 63 21.36 0.41 -7.87
N ARG A 64 21.14 -0.24 -9.01
CA ARG A 64 20.68 -1.61 -9.08
C ARG A 64 21.69 -2.57 -8.43
N LEU A 65 22.96 -2.47 -8.76
CA LEU A 65 24.03 -3.30 -8.18
C LEU A 65 24.22 -3.03 -6.68
N ARG A 66 24.03 -1.81 -6.24
CA ARG A 66 24.15 -1.43 -4.83
C ARG A 66 23.05 -2.00 -3.98
N LEU A 67 21.78 -1.96 -4.46
CA LEU A 67 20.62 -2.33 -3.66
C LEU A 67 20.19 -3.79 -3.85
N PHE A 68 20.42 -4.42 -5.02
CA PHE A 68 20.02 -5.81 -5.32
C PHE A 68 21.25 -6.72 -5.46
N ARG A 69 21.94 -6.94 -4.35
CA ARG A 69 23.30 -7.55 -4.33
C ARG A 69 23.33 -9.02 -4.73
N ASP A 70 22.28 -9.78 -4.52
CA ASP A 70 22.24 -11.23 -4.77
C ASP A 70 21.57 -11.61 -6.10
N GLY A 71 20.98 -10.64 -6.82
CA GLY A 71 20.34 -10.88 -8.11
C GLY A 71 19.10 -11.78 -8.08
N SER A 72 18.54 -12.06 -6.90
CA SER A 72 17.41 -12.98 -6.71
C SER A 72 16.08 -12.45 -7.23
N LEU A 73 15.93 -11.12 -7.32
CA LEU A 73 14.67 -10.47 -7.72
C LEU A 73 14.58 -10.26 -9.23
N SER A 74 13.39 -10.56 -9.78
CA SER A 74 13.06 -10.23 -11.17
C SER A 74 13.08 -8.72 -11.42
N PRO A 75 13.27 -8.26 -12.68
CA PRO A 75 13.22 -6.84 -13.01
C PRO A 75 11.95 -6.13 -12.55
N ALA A 76 10.78 -6.81 -12.62
CA ALA A 76 9.51 -6.26 -12.16
C ALA A 76 9.49 -6.08 -10.63
N GLN A 77 10.02 -7.04 -9.87
CA GLN A 77 10.15 -6.92 -8.41
C GLN A 77 11.15 -5.83 -8.01
N GLN A 78 12.25 -5.69 -8.76
CA GLN A 78 13.22 -4.60 -8.54
C GLN A 78 12.56 -3.24 -8.78
N SER A 79 11.81 -3.07 -9.90
CA SER A 79 11.09 -1.82 -10.18
C SER A 79 10.05 -1.48 -9.10
N CYS A 80 9.26 -2.45 -8.65
CA CYS A 80 8.31 -2.26 -7.56
C CYS A 80 9.04 -1.82 -6.28
N ALA A 81 10.10 -2.52 -5.88
CA ALA A 81 10.90 -2.18 -4.70
C ALA A 81 11.50 -0.78 -4.77
N MET A 82 12.05 -0.40 -5.95
CA MET A 82 12.63 0.92 -6.17
C MET A 82 11.62 2.05 -6.08
N LYS A 83 10.38 1.83 -6.53
CA LYS A 83 9.32 2.83 -6.42
C LYS A 83 8.88 3.04 -4.96
N HIS A 84 8.78 1.97 -4.17
CA HIS A 84 8.54 2.08 -2.73
C HIS A 84 9.71 2.76 -2.00
N TRP A 85 10.95 2.41 -2.35
CA TRP A 85 12.15 3.09 -1.86
C TRP A 85 12.11 4.58 -2.20
N GLN A 86 11.71 4.95 -3.42
CA GLN A 86 11.56 6.35 -3.85
C GLN A 86 10.45 7.08 -3.07
N ALA A 87 9.32 6.45 -2.80
CA ALA A 87 8.29 7.04 -1.95
C ALA A 87 8.85 7.41 -0.57
N HIS A 88 9.66 6.53 0.03
CA HIS A 88 10.31 6.81 1.31
C HIS A 88 11.34 7.94 1.19
N ASN A 89 12.11 8.01 0.10
CA ASN A 89 13.02 9.14 -0.15
C ASN A 89 12.26 10.46 -0.26
N LEU A 90 11.13 10.52 -0.96
CA LEU A 90 10.30 11.72 -1.05
C LEU A 90 9.78 12.15 0.32
N ILE A 91 9.36 11.20 1.15
CA ILE A 91 8.95 11.47 2.54
C ILE A 91 10.09 12.14 3.32
N VAL A 92 11.29 11.57 3.24
CA VAL A 92 12.47 12.09 3.97
C VAL A 92 12.93 13.43 3.42
N GLN A 93 13.08 13.56 2.09
CA GLN A 93 13.55 14.78 1.45
C GLN A 93 12.62 15.96 1.68
N ARG A 94 11.30 15.72 1.69
CA ARG A 94 10.29 16.77 1.87
C ARG A 94 9.88 16.96 3.34
N ASN A 95 10.50 16.23 4.27
CA ASN A 95 10.18 16.25 5.70
C ASN A 95 8.68 16.02 5.99
N ILE A 96 8.07 15.07 5.28
CA ILE A 96 6.65 14.71 5.41
C ILE A 96 6.47 13.90 6.70
N SER A 97 5.64 14.35 7.63
CA SER A 97 5.47 13.68 8.92
C SER A 97 4.85 12.29 8.75
N ARG A 98 3.79 12.18 7.92
CA ARG A 98 3.14 10.90 7.56
C ARG A 98 2.64 10.92 6.13
N ALA A 99 2.82 9.82 5.43
CA ALA A 99 2.28 9.61 4.10
C ALA A 99 1.53 8.28 4.00
N LEU A 100 0.44 8.29 3.23
CA LEU A 100 -0.21 7.08 2.74
C LEU A 100 0.44 6.70 1.42
N VAL A 101 0.88 5.45 1.30
CA VAL A 101 1.41 4.86 0.07
C VAL A 101 0.43 3.82 -0.43
N LEU A 102 0.04 3.92 -1.70
CA LEU A 102 -0.87 3.00 -2.39
C LEU A 102 -0.19 2.44 -3.64
N GLU A 103 -0.48 1.20 -4.02
CA GLU A 103 -0.19 0.70 -5.37
C GLU A 103 -1.32 1.09 -6.36
N ASP A 104 -1.03 1.04 -7.67
CA ASP A 104 -1.94 1.51 -8.73
C ASP A 104 -3.10 0.56 -9.03
N ASP A 105 -3.07 -0.66 -8.49
CA ASP A 105 -4.10 -1.68 -8.67
C ASP A 105 -5.00 -1.87 -7.44
N VAL A 106 -4.92 -0.99 -6.46
CA VAL A 106 -5.79 -1.07 -5.29
C VAL A 106 -7.24 -0.68 -5.59
N ILE A 107 -8.16 -1.37 -4.93
CA ILE A 107 -9.60 -1.06 -4.94
C ILE A 107 -9.95 -0.44 -3.60
N LEU A 108 -10.35 0.83 -3.63
CA LEU A 108 -10.75 1.57 -2.45
C LEU A 108 -12.24 1.33 -2.18
N SER A 109 -12.58 0.90 -0.97
CA SER A 109 -13.98 0.70 -0.60
C SER A 109 -14.72 2.04 -0.45
N LYS A 110 -16.05 2.00 -0.50
CA LYS A 110 -16.88 3.19 -0.21
C LYS A 110 -16.65 3.76 1.20
N GLU A 111 -16.18 2.94 2.12
CA GLU A 111 -15.88 3.32 3.50
C GLU A 111 -14.44 3.87 3.66
N PHE A 112 -13.67 3.95 2.56
CA PHE A 112 -12.26 4.39 2.62
C PHE A 112 -12.09 5.75 3.29
N TRP A 113 -12.86 6.76 2.87
CA TRP A 113 -12.73 8.10 3.44
C TRP A 113 -13.17 8.20 4.91
N PRO A 114 -14.34 7.67 5.34
CA PRO A 114 -14.69 7.59 6.75
C PRO A 114 -13.64 6.88 7.60
N ALA A 115 -13.14 5.73 7.13
CA ALA A 115 -12.13 4.94 7.82
C ALA A 115 -10.79 5.69 7.93
N LEU A 116 -10.34 6.34 6.85
CA LEU A 116 -9.11 7.15 6.85
C LEU A 116 -9.18 8.26 7.91
N LYS A 117 -10.32 8.95 8.02
CA LYS A 117 -10.52 9.96 9.06
C LYS A 117 -10.56 9.37 10.48
N GLY A 118 -11.16 8.18 10.62
CA GLY A 118 -11.26 7.48 11.90
C GLY A 118 -9.89 7.03 12.39
N LEU A 119 -9.16 6.31 11.53
CA LEU A 119 -7.82 5.80 11.87
C LEU A 119 -6.82 6.91 12.16
N MET A 120 -6.86 8.04 11.43
CA MET A 120 -5.91 9.15 11.66
C MET A 120 -6.03 9.79 13.06
N ARG A 121 -7.19 9.71 13.70
CA ARG A 121 -7.34 10.14 15.10
C ARG A 121 -6.57 9.24 16.06
N GLU A 122 -6.55 7.92 15.78
CA GLU A 122 -5.78 6.95 16.58
C GLU A 122 -4.29 7.02 16.22
N GLU A 123 -3.94 7.19 14.93
CA GLU A 123 -2.58 7.40 14.44
C GLU A 123 -1.84 8.53 15.17
N LEU A 124 -2.52 9.65 15.41
CA LEU A 124 -1.94 10.81 16.09
C LEU A 124 -1.60 10.53 17.57
N ALA A 125 -2.24 9.51 18.16
CA ALA A 125 -1.97 9.09 19.53
C ALA A 125 -0.85 8.02 19.62
N LEU A 126 -0.43 7.45 18.48
CA LEU A 126 0.66 6.48 18.43
C LEU A 126 2.01 7.19 18.49
N GLY A 127 2.96 6.57 19.15
CA GLY A 127 4.36 7.01 19.13
C GLY A 127 5.04 6.66 17.80
N ASP A 128 6.01 7.46 17.38
CA ASP A 128 6.89 7.15 16.24
C ASP A 128 8.14 6.39 16.73
N PRO A 129 8.68 5.45 15.93
CA PRO A 129 8.20 5.02 14.61
C PRO A 129 7.09 3.96 14.65
N HIS A 130 6.22 3.93 13.65
CA HIS A 130 5.26 2.84 13.42
C HIS A 130 4.83 2.78 11.94
N VAL A 131 4.10 1.72 11.57
CA VAL A 131 3.47 1.56 10.25
C VAL A 131 2.05 1.01 10.42
N THR A 132 1.12 1.51 9.59
CA THR A 132 -0.29 1.08 9.60
C THR A 132 -0.70 0.56 8.23
N PHE A 133 -1.24 -0.66 8.16
CA PHE A 133 -1.71 -1.31 6.94
C PHE A 133 -3.23 -1.17 6.79
N LEU A 134 -3.69 -0.72 5.61
CA LEU A 134 -5.11 -0.47 5.31
C LEU A 134 -5.77 -1.64 4.57
N GLY A 135 -4.97 -2.45 3.89
CA GLY A 135 -5.42 -3.57 3.07
C GLY A 135 -5.72 -4.84 3.85
N CYS A 136 -6.30 -5.82 3.17
CA CYS A 136 -6.51 -7.16 3.73
C CYS A 136 -5.29 -8.07 3.61
N GLY A 137 -4.27 -7.72 2.82
CA GLY A 137 -3.00 -8.40 2.55
C GLY A 137 -3.02 -9.89 2.90
N GLY A 138 -3.02 -10.79 1.92
CA GLY A 138 -3.05 -12.22 2.19
C GLY A 138 -4.28 -12.75 2.96
N HIS A 139 -5.36 -11.96 3.09
CA HIS A 139 -6.55 -12.24 3.89
C HIS A 139 -6.28 -12.32 5.40
N TYR A 140 -5.45 -11.43 5.92
CA TYR A 140 -5.23 -11.27 7.34
C TYR A 140 -6.24 -10.29 7.93
N TYR A 141 -7.02 -10.74 8.91
CA TYR A 141 -8.04 -9.96 9.62
C TYR A 141 -7.79 -10.02 11.11
N VAL A 142 -8.27 -9.00 11.83
CA VAL A 142 -8.34 -9.04 13.28
C VAL A 142 -9.39 -10.08 13.68
N PRO A 143 -9.11 -11.00 14.63
CA PRO A 143 -10.09 -11.93 15.15
C PRO A 143 -11.33 -11.19 15.68
N HIS A 144 -12.52 -11.71 15.37
CA HIS A 144 -13.79 -11.03 15.70
C HIS A 144 -13.93 -10.70 17.20
N GLU A 145 -13.48 -11.59 18.06
CA GLU A 145 -13.52 -11.42 19.51
C GLU A 145 -12.60 -10.31 20.04
N GLN A 146 -11.67 -9.84 19.22
CA GLN A 146 -10.77 -8.72 19.53
C GLN A 146 -11.26 -7.38 18.98
N ILE A 147 -12.28 -7.39 18.11
CA ILE A 147 -12.82 -6.17 17.51
C ILE A 147 -13.60 -5.39 18.55
N ARG A 148 -13.34 -4.10 18.66
CA ARG A 148 -14.00 -3.18 19.59
C ARG A 148 -14.71 -2.06 18.83
N ALA A 149 -15.94 -1.76 19.23
CA ALA A 149 -16.69 -0.67 18.64
C ALA A 149 -15.95 0.67 18.80
N GLY A 150 -15.80 1.41 17.69
CA GLY A 150 -15.13 2.70 17.66
C GLY A 150 -13.60 2.64 17.57
N GLN A 151 -12.98 1.46 17.62
CA GLN A 151 -11.54 1.27 17.42
C GLN A 151 -11.26 0.91 15.96
N TRP A 152 -10.27 1.57 15.35
CA TRP A 152 -9.85 1.36 13.98
C TRP A 152 -8.54 0.59 13.88
N LEU A 153 -7.60 0.80 14.81
CA LEU A 153 -6.23 0.28 14.73
C LEU A 153 -5.98 -0.81 15.77
N TYR A 154 -5.36 -1.89 15.31
CA TYR A 154 -5.04 -3.05 16.13
C TYR A 154 -3.56 -3.38 15.99
N SER A 155 -2.82 -3.36 17.10
CA SER A 155 -1.40 -3.74 17.13
C SER A 155 -1.22 -5.20 16.73
N ARG A 156 -0.25 -5.45 15.86
CA ARG A 156 0.11 -6.78 15.34
C ARG A 156 1.63 -6.91 15.23
N ASN A 157 2.09 -8.14 15.19
CA ASN A 157 3.51 -8.49 15.01
C ASN A 157 3.85 -8.96 13.59
N GLN A 158 2.92 -8.75 12.65
CA GLN A 158 3.03 -9.17 11.26
C GLN A 158 2.64 -8.02 10.33
N GLY A 159 3.43 -7.83 9.26
CA GLY A 159 3.08 -6.95 8.16
C GLY A 159 1.96 -7.53 7.29
N LYS A 160 1.46 -6.69 6.40
CA LYS A 160 0.59 -7.07 5.29
C LYS A 160 1.31 -6.74 3.98
N PHE A 161 0.64 -6.92 2.83
CA PHE A 161 1.21 -6.49 1.55
C PHE A 161 1.52 -4.99 1.54
N ALA A 162 2.49 -4.59 0.73
CA ALA A 162 2.85 -3.19 0.54
C ALA A 162 1.87 -2.42 -0.38
N ASP A 163 0.68 -2.97 -0.61
CA ASP A 163 -0.37 -2.40 -1.46
C ASP A 163 -0.95 -1.09 -0.92
N SER A 164 -1.02 -0.97 0.44
CA SER A 164 -1.64 0.20 1.09
C SER A 164 -1.18 0.33 2.54
N TYR A 165 -0.36 1.33 2.83
CA TYR A 165 0.13 1.57 4.19
C TYR A 165 0.39 3.04 4.48
N ILE A 166 0.21 3.44 5.74
CA ILE A 166 0.66 4.73 6.27
C ILE A 166 2.01 4.52 6.94
N VAL A 167 2.96 5.40 6.63
CA VAL A 167 4.32 5.37 7.16
C VAL A 167 4.70 6.74 7.69
N SER A 168 5.33 6.78 8.89
CA SER A 168 5.88 8.01 9.45
C SER A 168 7.25 8.34 8.89
N LEU A 169 7.67 9.60 9.01
CA LEU A 169 9.01 10.05 8.66
C LEU A 169 10.10 9.22 9.34
N ALA A 170 9.91 8.91 10.62
CA ALA A 170 10.85 8.12 11.40
C ALA A 170 10.99 6.69 10.85
N THR A 171 9.86 6.05 10.51
CA THR A 171 9.86 4.71 9.91
C THR A 171 10.50 4.73 8.51
N ALA A 172 10.17 5.74 7.69
CA ALA A 172 10.77 5.89 6.36
C ALA A 172 12.30 6.00 6.42
N LYS A 173 12.84 6.83 7.31
CA LYS A 173 14.30 6.96 7.53
C LYS A 173 14.91 5.62 7.93
N ARG A 174 14.36 4.94 8.93
CA ARG A 174 14.89 3.66 9.42
C ARG A 174 14.90 2.58 8.33
N ARG A 175 13.86 2.50 7.51
CA ARG A 175 13.81 1.55 6.38
C ARG A 175 14.85 1.88 5.32
N LEU A 176 15.03 3.17 4.97
CA LEU A 176 16.05 3.59 4.01
C LEU A 176 17.46 3.29 4.52
N ASP A 177 17.78 3.65 5.76
CA ASP A 177 19.09 3.40 6.37
C ASP A 177 19.42 1.90 6.38
N TRP A 178 18.42 1.06 6.72
CA TRP A 178 18.58 -0.39 6.71
C TRP A 178 18.83 -0.94 5.30
N ILE A 179 18.06 -0.48 4.29
CA ILE A 179 18.20 -0.88 2.89
C ILE A 179 19.57 -0.49 2.35
N GLU A 180 20.05 0.71 2.64
CA GLU A 180 21.40 1.15 2.22
C GLU A 180 22.49 0.25 2.81
N ALA A 181 22.37 -0.15 4.04
CA ALA A 181 23.35 -1.01 4.71
C ALA A 181 23.30 -2.46 4.21
N ASN A 182 22.10 -3.03 4.00
CA ASN A 182 21.88 -4.46 3.82
C ASN A 182 21.46 -4.87 2.39
N GLY A 183 20.89 -3.95 1.59
CA GLY A 183 20.31 -4.24 0.28
C GLY A 183 18.90 -4.85 0.37
N ILE A 184 18.35 -5.20 -0.79
CA ILE A 184 17.03 -5.81 -0.97
C ILE A 184 17.22 -7.18 -1.62
N THR A 185 16.86 -8.25 -0.93
CA THR A 185 17.04 -9.64 -1.36
C THR A 185 15.73 -10.41 -1.55
N GLN A 186 14.60 -9.78 -1.21
CA GLN A 186 13.26 -10.38 -1.30
C GLN A 186 12.22 -9.33 -1.73
N PRO A 187 11.00 -9.71 -2.16
CA PRO A 187 9.94 -8.77 -2.51
C PRO A 187 9.75 -7.70 -1.43
N ILE A 188 9.35 -6.49 -1.85
CA ILE A 188 9.38 -5.30 -0.99
C ILE A 188 8.51 -5.41 0.26
N ASP A 189 7.38 -6.08 0.18
CA ASP A 189 6.50 -6.36 1.31
C ASP A 189 7.18 -7.21 2.38
N HIS A 190 7.85 -8.30 1.98
CA HIS A 190 8.67 -9.12 2.86
C HIS A 190 9.90 -8.38 3.40
N THR A 191 10.53 -7.54 2.55
CA THR A 191 11.66 -6.71 2.97
C THR A 191 11.23 -5.74 4.07
N PHE A 192 10.12 -5.02 3.89
CA PHE A 192 9.62 -4.08 4.90
C PHE A 192 9.20 -4.78 6.19
N GLU A 193 8.51 -5.92 6.10
CA GLU A 193 8.14 -6.70 7.28
C GLU A 193 9.40 -7.17 8.04
N HIS A 194 10.42 -7.65 7.33
CA HIS A 194 11.69 -8.05 7.94
C HIS A 194 12.38 -6.89 8.66
N ILE A 195 12.51 -5.74 7.99
CA ILE A 195 13.11 -4.53 8.57
C ILE A 195 12.36 -4.10 9.83
N ASP A 196 11.04 -4.02 9.77
CA ASP A 196 10.22 -3.57 10.89
C ASP A 196 10.33 -4.51 12.09
N ARG A 197 10.41 -5.82 11.85
CA ARG A 197 10.65 -6.80 12.92
C ARG A 197 12.04 -6.66 13.55
N VAL A 198 13.08 -6.55 12.72
CA VAL A 198 14.48 -6.41 13.20
C VAL A 198 14.65 -5.13 14.00
N LEU A 199 14.03 -4.05 13.55
CA LEU A 199 14.14 -2.73 14.19
C LEU A 199 13.10 -2.50 15.31
N GLY A 200 12.22 -3.48 15.55
CA GLY A 200 11.15 -3.35 16.55
C GLY A 200 10.15 -2.24 16.24
N THR A 201 9.89 -1.97 14.95
CA THR A 201 8.89 -0.98 14.52
C THR A 201 7.48 -1.53 14.76
N PRO A 202 6.63 -0.87 15.57
CA PRO A 202 5.26 -1.29 15.77
C PRO A 202 4.45 -1.32 14.48
N MET A 203 3.67 -2.39 14.29
CA MET A 203 2.81 -2.58 13.14
C MET A 203 1.35 -2.58 13.58
N PHE A 204 0.50 -1.86 12.85
CA PHE A 204 -0.93 -1.77 13.10
C PHE A 204 -1.73 -2.18 11.87
N TRP A 205 -2.87 -2.83 12.09
CA TRP A 205 -3.84 -3.16 11.06
C TRP A 205 -5.10 -2.33 11.24
N LEU A 206 -5.57 -1.74 10.16
CA LEU A 206 -6.91 -1.18 10.09
C LEU A 206 -7.94 -2.31 10.02
N GLU A 207 -8.97 -2.24 10.86
CA GLU A 207 -10.11 -3.17 10.82
C GLU A 207 -11.42 -2.38 10.90
N PRO A 208 -12.39 -2.62 9.99
CA PRO A 208 -12.25 -3.50 8.82
C PRO A 208 -11.31 -2.93 7.75
N PRO A 209 -10.61 -3.79 6.98
CA PRO A 209 -9.80 -3.33 5.87
C PRO A 209 -10.65 -2.60 4.82
N VAL A 210 -10.13 -1.50 4.29
CA VAL A 210 -10.83 -0.66 3.31
C VAL A 210 -10.17 -0.62 1.94
N VAL A 211 -9.10 -1.41 1.77
CA VAL A 211 -8.35 -1.57 0.53
C VAL A 211 -8.27 -3.05 0.17
N GLU A 212 -8.49 -3.36 -1.10
CA GLU A 212 -8.27 -4.69 -1.69
C GLU A 212 -7.33 -4.56 -2.88
N GLN A 213 -6.53 -5.57 -3.16
CA GLN A 213 -5.61 -5.57 -4.31
C GLN A 213 -6.29 -6.17 -5.53
N GLY A 214 -6.36 -5.40 -6.63
CA GLY A 214 -7.07 -5.78 -7.85
C GLY A 214 -6.42 -6.93 -8.60
N SER A 215 -5.09 -7.07 -8.54
CA SER A 215 -4.36 -8.21 -9.13
C SER A 215 -4.68 -9.53 -8.43
N HIS A 216 -5.01 -9.53 -7.14
CA HIS A 216 -5.40 -10.74 -6.41
C HIS A 216 -6.89 -11.08 -6.53
N ASN A 217 -7.76 -10.11 -6.78
CA ASN A 217 -9.19 -10.38 -6.96
C ASN A 217 -9.59 -10.66 -8.43
N GLY A 218 -8.62 -10.69 -9.36
CA GLY A 218 -8.84 -11.03 -10.76
C GLY A 218 -9.28 -9.86 -11.66
N MET A 219 -9.20 -8.62 -11.17
CA MET A 219 -9.50 -7.45 -11.99
C MET A 219 -8.34 -7.08 -12.93
N PHE A 220 -7.10 -7.29 -12.49
CA PHE A 220 -5.88 -7.06 -13.27
C PHE A 220 -4.99 -8.30 -13.28
N SER A 221 -4.16 -8.46 -14.33
CA SER A 221 -3.11 -9.48 -14.35
C SER A 221 -1.96 -9.07 -13.44
N SER A 222 -1.49 -10.01 -12.59
CA SER A 222 -0.25 -9.81 -11.84
C SER A 222 0.95 -9.96 -12.78
N THR A 223 1.92 -9.03 -12.68
CA THR A 223 3.20 -9.12 -13.41
C THR A 223 4.30 -9.74 -12.55
N LEU A 224 4.04 -9.94 -11.26
CA LEU A 224 5.02 -10.45 -10.29
C LEU A 224 4.93 -11.96 -10.09
N GLU A 225 3.76 -12.55 -10.34
CA GLU A 225 3.51 -13.98 -10.19
C GLU A 225 3.00 -14.62 -11.49
N LYS A 226 3.39 -15.89 -11.75
CA LYS A 226 2.78 -16.70 -12.82
C LYS A 226 1.33 -17.01 -12.43
N SER A 227 0.38 -16.34 -13.04
CA SER A 227 -1.01 -16.34 -12.61
C SER A 227 -1.87 -17.38 -13.33
N HIS A 228 -2.80 -17.98 -12.57
CA HIS A 228 -3.96 -18.69 -13.11
C HIS A 228 -4.91 -17.71 -13.85
N PRO A 229 -5.83 -18.20 -14.70
CA PRO A 229 -6.83 -17.35 -15.37
C PRO A 229 -7.57 -16.41 -14.39
N LEU A 230 -7.79 -15.15 -14.77
CA LEU A 230 -8.36 -14.09 -13.91
C LEU A 230 -9.67 -14.49 -13.22
N TRP A 231 -10.57 -15.23 -13.91
CA TRP A 231 -11.83 -15.72 -13.33
C TRP A 231 -11.62 -16.71 -12.18
N PHE A 232 -10.58 -17.55 -12.27
CA PHE A 232 -10.24 -18.52 -11.23
C PHE A 232 -9.64 -17.84 -10.01
N GLN A 233 -8.81 -16.82 -10.22
CA GLN A 233 -8.26 -15.98 -9.14
C GLN A 233 -9.38 -15.25 -8.38
N ALA A 234 -10.33 -14.64 -9.12
CA ALA A 234 -11.49 -13.97 -8.53
C ALA A 234 -12.35 -14.92 -7.67
N LEU A 235 -12.54 -16.16 -8.16
CA LEU A 235 -13.32 -17.18 -7.42
C LEU A 235 -12.58 -17.64 -6.16
N GLN A 236 -11.28 -17.92 -6.27
CA GLN A 236 -10.44 -18.29 -5.13
C GLN A 236 -10.36 -17.18 -4.08
N PHE A 237 -10.22 -15.92 -4.53
CA PHE A 237 -10.18 -14.75 -3.65
C PHE A 237 -11.48 -14.61 -2.85
N ARG A 238 -12.64 -14.65 -3.54
CA ARG A 238 -13.96 -14.59 -2.90
C ARG A 238 -14.18 -15.73 -1.91
N TRP A 239 -13.78 -16.94 -2.26
CA TRP A 239 -13.90 -18.13 -1.41
C TRP A 239 -13.02 -18.05 -0.17
N LYS A 240 -11.74 -17.67 -0.33
CA LYS A 240 -10.80 -17.47 0.78
C LYS A 240 -11.25 -16.34 1.71
N LYS A 241 -11.78 -15.24 1.15
CA LYS A 241 -12.33 -14.11 1.92
C LYS A 241 -13.53 -14.53 2.79
N LEU A 242 -14.48 -15.26 2.20
CA LEU A 242 -15.65 -15.78 2.92
C LEU A 242 -15.26 -16.80 3.98
N TRP A 243 -14.35 -17.70 3.66
CA TRP A 243 -13.95 -18.77 4.55
C TRP A 243 -13.13 -18.28 5.74
N ARG A 244 -12.25 -17.30 5.54
CA ARG A 244 -11.49 -16.68 6.62
C ARG A 244 -12.31 -15.75 7.48
N ARG A 245 -13.27 -15.01 6.91
CA ARG A 245 -14.26 -14.29 7.72
C ARG A 245 -15.05 -15.23 8.64
N ARG A 246 -15.51 -16.38 8.14
CA ARG A 246 -16.25 -17.38 8.94
C ARG A 246 -15.43 -18.11 9.99
N ARG A 247 -14.10 -18.19 9.85
CA ARG A 247 -13.22 -18.75 10.87
C ARG A 247 -12.92 -17.77 12.00
N HIS A 248 -13.26 -16.52 11.81
CA HIS A 248 -13.12 -15.46 12.78
C HIS A 248 -14.48 -15.02 13.36
N GLU A 249 -15.59 -15.63 12.91
CA GLU A 249 -16.90 -15.66 13.56
C GLU A 249 -16.99 -16.86 14.53
#